data_0ec61261321df7823937986f4b51e880
#
_entry.id   0ec61261321df7823937986f4b51e880
#
_cell.length_a   1.000
_cell.length_b   1.000
_cell.length_c   1.000
_cell.angle_alpha   90.00
_cell.angle_beta   90.00
_cell.angle_gamma   90.00
#
_symmetry.space_group_name_H-M   'P 1'
#
loop_
_entity.id
_entity.type
_entity.pdbx_description
1 polymer ?
#
loop_
_entity_poly.entity_id
_entity_poly.type
_entity_poly.pdbx_seq_one_letter_code
_entity_poly.pdbx_strand_id
1 'polypeptide(L)'
;AAWTAVDAAEDASVHDKVYSINAFATKNIAEICKELSCKMVYISTDYVFGGQGNIPWEPDCQDFNPLNVYGKSKLAGEQAVSGLLDKFFIVRIAWVFGLHGGNFVKTMLRLGKTHDEIRVVNDQIGTPTYTFDLARLLVDMLETDKYGYYHATNEGGYISWYDFACEIFRQAGYSTKVIPVSTAEYGQSKAARPYNSRLDRSKLAQNGFVPMPDWRDALARYLEEVERI
;
A
#
# COMPACT_ATOMS: atom_id res chain seq x y z
N ALA A 1 13.69 -1.47 -3.59
CA ALA A 1 13.87 -1.83 -2.16
C ALA A 1 13.19 -0.78 -1.29
N ALA A 2 12.66 -1.17 -0.13
CA ALA A 2 12.10 -0.25 0.84
C ALA A 2 12.12 -0.89 2.24
N TRP A 3 12.25 -0.06 3.27
CA TRP A 3 11.92 -0.46 4.64
C TRP A 3 10.40 -0.38 4.80
N THR A 4 9.75 -1.52 5.05
CA THR A 4 8.27 -1.63 5.12
C THR A 4 7.76 -2.09 6.48
N ALA A 5 8.66 -2.37 7.43
CA ALA A 5 8.30 -2.76 8.80
C ALA A 5 7.88 -1.51 9.59
N VAL A 6 6.60 -1.12 9.47
CA VAL A 6 6.05 0.16 9.95
C VAL A 6 6.25 0.33 11.47
N ASP A 7 5.87 -0.68 12.27
CA ASP A 7 6.02 -0.61 13.73
C ASP A 7 7.49 -0.63 14.18
N ALA A 8 8.36 -1.36 13.47
CA ALA A 8 9.78 -1.37 13.76
C ALA A 8 10.46 -0.04 13.39
N ALA A 9 9.90 0.72 12.45
CA ALA A 9 10.43 2.03 12.08
C ALA A 9 10.28 3.08 13.19
N GLU A 10 9.40 2.85 14.19
CA GLU A 10 9.23 3.76 15.33
C GLU A 10 10.34 3.63 16.38
N ASP A 11 11.23 2.65 16.27
CA ASP A 11 12.40 2.54 17.14
C ASP A 11 13.47 3.57 16.69
N ALA A 12 13.82 4.49 17.60
CA ALA A 12 14.79 5.54 17.31
C ALA A 12 16.15 5.01 16.83
N SER A 13 16.54 3.81 17.25
CA SER A 13 17.81 3.19 16.86
C SER A 13 17.91 2.82 15.37
N VAL A 14 16.77 2.76 14.66
CA VAL A 14 16.71 2.41 13.23
C VAL A 14 16.29 3.57 12.32
N HIS A 15 15.96 4.74 12.86
CA HIS A 15 15.49 5.89 12.07
C HIS A 15 16.45 6.22 10.91
N ASP A 16 17.75 6.34 11.18
CA ASP A 16 18.75 6.63 10.14
C ASP A 16 18.75 5.58 9.03
N LYS A 17 18.58 4.30 9.38
CA LYS A 17 18.50 3.21 8.42
C LYS A 17 17.22 3.27 7.59
N VAL A 18 16.08 3.61 8.22
CA VAL A 18 14.79 3.78 7.52
C VAL A 18 14.90 4.90 6.49
N TYR A 19 15.42 6.07 6.87
CA TYR A 19 15.62 7.20 5.95
C TYR A 19 16.69 6.91 4.90
N SER A 20 17.77 6.23 5.26
CA SER A 20 18.81 5.81 4.31
C SER A 20 18.23 4.98 3.17
N ILE A 21 17.32 4.02 3.49
CA ILE A 21 16.70 3.15 2.50
C ILE A 21 15.59 3.86 1.73
N ASN A 22 14.64 4.52 2.43
CA ASN A 22 13.43 5.03 1.80
C ASN A 22 13.59 6.41 1.15
N ALA A 23 14.54 7.23 1.62
CA ALA A 23 14.75 8.59 1.14
C ALA A 23 16.11 8.76 0.43
N PHE A 24 17.21 8.51 1.11
CA PHE A 24 18.54 8.83 0.56
C PHE A 24 18.92 7.92 -0.61
N ALA A 25 18.69 6.60 -0.49
CA ALA A 25 18.91 5.68 -1.62
C ALA A 25 18.00 6.02 -2.81
N THR A 26 16.75 6.41 -2.55
CA THR A 26 15.81 6.88 -3.59
C THR A 26 16.35 8.14 -4.28
N LYS A 27 16.86 9.11 -3.51
CA LYS A 27 17.47 10.33 -4.04
C LYS A 27 18.66 10.01 -4.95
N ASN A 28 19.57 9.14 -4.50
CA ASN A 28 20.75 8.75 -5.30
C ASN A 28 20.34 8.11 -6.64
N ILE A 29 19.29 7.26 -6.64
CA ILE A 29 18.76 6.67 -7.87
C ILE A 29 18.16 7.76 -8.77
N ALA A 30 17.41 8.72 -8.19
CA ALA A 30 16.83 9.82 -8.96
C ALA A 30 17.91 10.72 -9.60
N GLU A 31 19.01 11.00 -8.90
CA GLU A 31 20.17 11.73 -9.44
C GLU A 31 20.76 11.01 -10.65
N ILE A 32 20.97 9.69 -10.57
CA ILE A 32 21.44 8.87 -11.69
C ILE A 32 20.43 8.88 -12.84
N CYS A 33 19.13 8.74 -12.55
CA CYS A 33 18.08 8.82 -13.57
C CYS A 33 18.09 10.18 -14.29
N LYS A 34 18.36 11.27 -13.58
CA LYS A 34 18.50 12.62 -14.15
C LYS A 34 19.69 12.68 -15.10
N GLU A 35 20.87 12.22 -14.68
CA GLU A 35 22.08 12.19 -15.49
C GLU A 35 21.90 11.38 -16.78
N LEU A 36 21.23 10.22 -16.68
CA LEU A 36 20.97 9.33 -17.79
C LEU A 36 19.71 9.71 -18.60
N SER A 37 18.97 10.74 -18.20
CA SER A 37 17.70 11.16 -18.81
C SER A 37 16.66 10.03 -18.90
N CYS A 38 16.68 9.06 -17.99
CA CYS A 38 15.74 7.94 -17.97
C CYS A 38 14.55 8.20 -17.05
N LYS A 39 13.46 7.44 -17.26
CA LYS A 39 12.26 7.47 -16.41
C LYS A 39 12.53 6.75 -15.09
N MET A 40 11.84 7.18 -14.04
CA MET A 40 11.86 6.51 -12.74
C MET A 40 10.44 6.17 -12.27
N VAL A 41 10.23 4.94 -11.80
CA VAL A 41 9.02 4.55 -11.07
C VAL A 41 9.37 4.42 -9.58
N TYR A 42 8.65 5.14 -8.74
CA TYR A 42 8.76 5.07 -7.30
C TYR A 42 7.47 4.57 -6.67
N ILE A 43 7.52 3.41 -6.03
CA ILE A 43 6.38 2.86 -5.30
C ILE A 43 6.31 3.53 -3.95
N SER A 44 5.22 4.26 -3.71
CA SER A 44 4.95 4.96 -2.45
C SER A 44 3.75 4.36 -1.72
N THR A 45 3.16 5.08 -0.77
CA THR A 45 2.17 4.58 0.17
C THR A 45 1.10 5.63 0.47
N ASP A 46 -0.07 5.18 0.86
CA ASP A 46 -1.13 5.98 1.48
C ASP A 46 -0.69 6.67 2.79
N TYR A 47 0.34 6.15 3.46
CA TYR A 47 0.87 6.70 4.73
C TYR A 47 1.55 8.06 4.61
N VAL A 48 1.66 8.62 3.41
CA VAL A 48 2.08 10.01 3.22
C VAL A 48 1.00 11.01 3.64
N PHE A 49 -0.26 10.56 3.75
CA PHE A 49 -1.41 11.34 4.19
C PHE A 49 -1.70 11.16 5.68
N GLY A 50 -2.40 12.13 6.29
CA GLY A 50 -2.73 12.12 7.72
C GLY A 50 -3.88 11.17 8.10
N GLY A 51 -4.60 10.64 7.13
CA GLY A 51 -5.63 9.64 7.35
C GLY A 51 -6.93 10.14 8.00
N GLN A 52 -7.14 11.46 8.10
CA GLN A 52 -8.37 12.04 8.60
C GLN A 52 -9.47 12.08 7.53
N GLY A 53 -10.71 12.25 7.98
CA GLY A 53 -11.88 12.36 7.11
C GLY A 53 -12.31 11.03 6.49
N ASN A 54 -13.13 11.11 5.45
CA ASN A 54 -13.69 9.95 4.75
C ASN A 54 -13.72 10.11 3.22
N ILE A 55 -13.20 11.21 2.71
CA ILE A 55 -13.08 11.47 1.27
C ILE A 55 -11.80 10.79 0.78
N PRO A 56 -11.82 10.11 -0.38
CA PRO A 56 -10.62 9.54 -0.96
C PRO A 56 -9.57 10.62 -1.28
N TRP A 57 -8.31 10.34 -0.99
CA TRP A 57 -7.20 11.20 -1.35
C TRP A 57 -7.01 11.20 -2.86
N GLU A 58 -6.90 12.38 -3.45
CA GLU A 58 -6.60 12.54 -4.87
C GLU A 58 -5.09 12.36 -5.14
N PRO A 59 -4.69 11.83 -6.33
CA PRO A 59 -3.27 11.61 -6.66
C PRO A 59 -2.41 12.87 -6.59
N ASP A 60 -2.96 14.02 -6.97
CA ASP A 60 -2.23 15.29 -6.98
C ASP A 60 -2.40 16.10 -5.68
N CYS A 61 -3.08 15.54 -4.67
CA CYS A 61 -3.20 16.14 -3.35
C CYS A 61 -1.82 16.28 -2.68
N GLN A 62 -1.57 17.47 -2.13
CA GLN A 62 -0.34 17.81 -1.42
C GLN A 62 -0.54 18.09 0.07
N ASP A 63 -1.70 17.77 0.62
CA ASP A 63 -1.97 17.84 2.04
C ASP A 63 -1.33 16.65 2.78
N PHE A 64 0.00 16.65 2.81
CA PHE A 64 0.79 15.60 3.43
C PHE A 64 0.88 15.81 4.94
N ASN A 65 0.53 14.77 5.69
CA ASN A 65 0.68 14.76 7.14
C ASN A 65 0.95 13.35 7.67
N PRO A 66 2.09 12.73 7.31
CA PRO A 66 2.40 11.36 7.68
C PRO A 66 2.50 11.18 9.19
N LEU A 67 1.75 10.22 9.74
CA LEU A 67 1.58 9.98 11.18
C LEU A 67 2.78 9.25 11.82
N ASN A 68 3.61 8.57 11.04
CA ASN A 68 4.65 7.69 11.52
C ASN A 68 5.97 7.85 10.72
N VAL A 69 7.06 7.29 11.24
CA VAL A 69 8.40 7.39 10.65
C VAL A 69 8.46 6.77 9.25
N TYR A 70 7.77 5.64 9.04
CA TYR A 70 7.67 5.02 7.72
C TYR A 70 7.07 5.99 6.69
N GLY A 71 5.89 6.55 6.97
CA GLY A 71 5.23 7.51 6.09
C GLY A 71 6.09 8.74 5.80
N LYS A 72 6.73 9.31 6.83
CA LYS A 72 7.66 10.44 6.69
C LYS A 72 8.84 10.12 5.78
N SER A 73 9.45 8.95 5.95
CA SER A 73 10.59 8.52 5.13
C SER A 73 10.19 8.26 3.67
N LYS A 74 8.99 7.71 3.43
CA LYS A 74 8.44 7.51 2.09
C LYS A 74 8.12 8.82 1.40
N LEU A 75 7.54 9.79 2.12
CA LEU A 75 7.28 11.14 1.61
C LEU A 75 8.59 11.86 1.23
N ALA A 76 9.63 11.75 2.05
CA ALA A 76 10.94 12.30 1.71
C ALA A 76 11.51 11.70 0.40
N GLY A 77 11.26 10.41 0.15
CA GLY A 77 11.57 9.77 -1.13
C GLY A 77 10.76 10.33 -2.30
N GLU A 78 9.45 10.54 -2.14
CA GLU A 78 8.62 11.19 -3.18
C GLU A 78 9.15 12.57 -3.54
N GLN A 79 9.44 13.39 -2.51
CA GLN A 79 9.96 14.75 -2.69
C GLN A 79 11.31 14.77 -3.40
N ALA A 80 12.19 13.80 -3.11
CA ALA A 80 13.45 13.65 -3.80
C ALA A 80 13.25 13.32 -5.29
N VAL A 81 12.32 12.41 -5.61
CA VAL A 81 12.03 12.04 -7.01
C VAL A 81 11.43 13.22 -7.78
N SER A 82 10.36 13.82 -7.26
CA SER A 82 9.66 14.91 -7.96
C SER A 82 10.45 16.23 -8.00
N GLY A 83 11.37 16.44 -7.07
CA GLY A 83 12.27 17.61 -7.06
C GLY A 83 13.45 17.49 -8.04
N LEU A 84 13.79 16.28 -8.48
CA LEU A 84 14.93 16.02 -9.34
C LEU A 84 14.55 15.69 -10.80
N LEU A 85 13.38 15.09 -11.01
CA LEU A 85 12.99 14.49 -12.27
C LEU A 85 11.66 15.07 -12.80
N ASP A 86 11.58 15.23 -14.12
CA ASP A 86 10.32 15.48 -14.84
C ASP A 86 9.70 14.16 -15.35
N LYS A 87 10.54 13.12 -15.57
CA LYS A 87 10.14 11.82 -16.12
C LYS A 87 9.97 10.79 -15.01
N PHE A 88 8.91 10.94 -14.18
CA PHE A 88 8.67 10.04 -13.06
C PHE A 88 7.22 9.57 -12.97
N PHE A 89 7.06 8.38 -12.40
CA PHE A 89 5.80 7.88 -11.89
C PHE A 89 5.96 7.64 -10.38
N ILE A 90 5.25 8.40 -9.55
CA ILE A 90 5.11 8.12 -8.13
C ILE A 90 3.77 7.43 -7.96
N VAL A 91 3.82 6.14 -7.61
CA VAL A 91 2.64 5.27 -7.51
C VAL A 91 2.39 4.92 -6.05
N ARG A 92 1.37 5.54 -5.46
CA ARG A 92 0.95 5.26 -4.08
C ARG A 92 0.00 4.08 -4.06
N ILE A 93 0.28 3.15 -3.18
CA ILE A 93 -0.45 1.91 -2.97
C ILE A 93 -0.83 1.75 -1.51
N ALA A 94 -1.79 0.87 -1.22
CA ALA A 94 -2.20 0.54 0.14
C ALA A 94 -2.43 -0.97 0.27
N TRP A 95 -2.28 -1.54 1.47
CA TRP A 95 -2.70 -2.89 1.84
C TRP A 95 -2.19 -3.99 0.90
N VAL A 96 -0.89 -3.98 0.66
CA VAL A 96 -0.24 -4.85 -0.33
C VAL A 96 -0.25 -6.31 0.09
N PHE A 97 -0.63 -7.18 -0.83
CA PHE A 97 -0.48 -8.63 -0.68
C PHE A 97 0.08 -9.27 -1.96
N GLY A 98 0.77 -10.38 -1.79
CA GLY A 98 1.41 -11.11 -2.88
C GLY A 98 2.17 -12.33 -2.39
N LEU A 99 2.72 -13.14 -3.29
CA LEU A 99 3.35 -14.43 -2.98
C LEU A 99 4.56 -14.31 -2.07
N HIS A 100 5.36 -13.27 -2.26
CA HIS A 100 6.61 -13.11 -1.52
C HIS A 100 6.46 -12.21 -0.30
N GLY A 101 7.22 -12.50 0.75
CA GLY A 101 7.16 -11.76 2.01
C GLY A 101 5.93 -12.04 2.87
N GLY A 102 5.86 -11.40 4.03
CA GLY A 102 4.70 -11.41 4.92
C GLY A 102 3.63 -10.42 4.46
N ASN A 103 2.36 -10.76 4.62
CA ASN A 103 1.23 -9.87 4.36
C ASN A 103 0.01 -10.25 5.20
N PHE A 104 -1.01 -9.39 5.18
CA PHE A 104 -2.23 -9.58 5.96
C PHE A 104 -2.96 -10.87 5.60
N VAL A 105 -3.09 -11.20 4.31
CA VAL A 105 -3.78 -12.43 3.85
C VAL A 105 -3.11 -13.66 4.42
N LYS A 106 -1.78 -13.78 4.31
CA LYS A 106 -1.02 -14.90 4.89
C LYS A 106 -1.21 -15.01 6.41
N THR A 107 -1.26 -13.86 7.09
CA THR A 107 -1.52 -13.83 8.53
C THR A 107 -2.91 -14.37 8.84
N MET A 108 -3.95 -13.95 8.12
CA MET A 108 -5.31 -14.44 8.28
C MET A 108 -5.39 -15.94 8.00
N LEU A 109 -4.81 -16.43 6.90
CA LEU A 109 -4.80 -17.87 6.58
C LEU A 109 -4.14 -18.71 7.69
N ARG A 110 -3.05 -18.22 8.28
CA ARG A 110 -2.41 -18.89 9.41
C ARG A 110 -3.29 -18.90 10.66
N LEU A 111 -3.91 -17.77 10.98
CA LEU A 111 -4.80 -17.65 12.16
C LEU A 111 -6.08 -18.47 11.97
N GLY A 112 -6.65 -18.50 10.78
CA GLY A 112 -7.85 -19.30 10.47
C GLY A 112 -7.65 -20.81 10.65
N LYS A 113 -6.40 -21.31 10.59
CA LYS A 113 -6.08 -22.72 10.87
C LYS A 113 -6.03 -23.06 12.36
N THR A 114 -5.89 -22.07 13.23
CA THR A 114 -5.53 -22.30 14.66
C THR A 114 -6.44 -21.62 15.65
N HIS A 115 -7.35 -20.76 15.21
CA HIS A 115 -8.22 -19.96 16.08
C HIS A 115 -9.69 -20.06 15.65
N ASP A 116 -10.59 -20.26 16.59
CA ASP A 116 -12.03 -20.22 16.35
C ASP A 116 -12.56 -18.79 16.22
N GLU A 117 -11.84 -17.82 16.82
CA GLU A 117 -12.21 -16.41 16.80
C GLU A 117 -10.96 -15.52 16.73
N ILE A 118 -11.03 -14.42 15.97
CA ILE A 118 -10.00 -13.37 15.92
C ILE A 118 -10.62 -11.97 15.97
N ARG A 119 -9.87 -10.99 16.48
CA ARG A 119 -10.27 -9.58 16.54
C ARG A 119 -9.57 -8.81 15.43
N VAL A 120 -10.32 -8.05 14.62
CA VAL A 120 -9.78 -7.27 13.50
C VAL A 120 -10.36 -5.86 13.48
N VAL A 121 -9.51 -4.88 13.19
CA VAL A 121 -9.86 -3.45 13.14
C VAL A 121 -10.88 -3.17 12.04
N ASN A 122 -11.94 -2.41 12.36
CA ASN A 122 -13.03 -2.07 11.44
C ASN A 122 -13.17 -0.58 11.12
N ASP A 123 -12.37 0.28 11.73
CA ASP A 123 -12.42 1.74 11.57
C ASP A 123 -11.24 2.32 10.74
N GLN A 124 -10.38 1.47 10.20
CA GLN A 124 -9.39 1.82 9.19
C GLN A 124 -9.89 1.37 7.82
N ILE A 125 -10.07 2.31 6.89
CA ILE A 125 -10.72 2.06 5.61
C ILE A 125 -9.77 2.33 4.45
N GLY A 126 -9.62 1.36 3.56
CA GLY A 126 -8.75 1.44 2.38
C GLY A 126 -9.16 0.44 1.30
N THR A 127 -8.22 0.08 0.43
CA THR A 127 -8.42 -0.95 -0.60
C THR A 127 -7.17 -1.80 -0.74
N PRO A 128 -7.29 -3.15 -0.82
CA PRO A 128 -6.15 -4.03 -1.03
C PRO A 128 -5.47 -3.82 -2.40
N THR A 129 -4.17 -4.13 -2.46
CA THR A 129 -3.37 -4.08 -3.69
C THR A 129 -2.67 -5.41 -3.91
N TYR A 130 -3.03 -6.14 -4.95
CA TYR A 130 -2.35 -7.35 -5.36
C TYR A 130 -1.11 -7.04 -6.20
N THR A 131 0.03 -7.54 -5.80
CA THR A 131 1.32 -7.23 -6.45
C THR A 131 1.40 -7.66 -7.91
N PHE A 132 0.71 -8.74 -8.31
CA PHE A 132 0.67 -9.19 -9.69
C PHE A 132 -0.05 -8.19 -10.61
N ASP A 133 -1.21 -7.69 -10.16
CA ASP A 133 -1.97 -6.69 -10.91
C ASP A 133 -1.21 -5.36 -10.97
N LEU A 134 -0.59 -4.97 -9.85
CA LEU A 134 0.25 -3.77 -9.81
C LEU A 134 1.42 -3.87 -10.79
N ALA A 135 2.11 -5.02 -10.85
CA ALA A 135 3.26 -5.20 -11.74
C ALA A 135 2.87 -5.00 -13.23
N ARG A 136 1.71 -5.50 -13.65
CA ARG A 136 1.18 -5.28 -14.99
C ARG A 136 0.95 -3.80 -15.28
N LEU A 137 0.26 -3.10 -14.36
CA LEU A 137 0.03 -1.65 -14.50
C LEU A 137 1.35 -0.86 -14.59
N LEU A 138 2.36 -1.23 -13.81
CA LEU A 138 3.66 -0.55 -13.85
C LEU A 138 4.38 -0.74 -15.19
N VAL A 139 4.25 -1.92 -15.82
CA VAL A 139 4.77 -2.15 -17.19
C VAL A 139 4.05 -1.25 -18.18
N ASP A 140 2.71 -1.21 -18.14
CA ASP A 140 1.93 -0.34 -19.02
C ASP A 140 2.31 1.14 -18.84
N MET A 141 2.55 1.60 -17.60
CA MET A 141 3.01 2.96 -17.31
C MET A 141 4.36 3.25 -17.94
N LEU A 142 5.32 2.34 -17.85
CA LEU A 142 6.67 2.50 -18.38
C LEU A 142 6.71 2.67 -19.92
N GLU A 143 5.71 2.14 -20.62
CA GLU A 143 5.59 2.29 -22.08
C GLU A 143 5.04 3.66 -22.51
N THR A 144 4.69 4.54 -21.57
CA THR A 144 4.11 5.86 -21.82
C THR A 144 4.99 6.99 -21.27
N ASP A 145 4.65 8.24 -21.64
CA ASP A 145 5.21 9.46 -21.05
C ASP A 145 4.17 10.22 -20.18
N LYS A 146 3.18 9.51 -19.65
CA LYS A 146 2.11 10.07 -18.81
C LYS A 146 2.57 10.19 -17.34
N TYR A 147 3.64 10.95 -17.16
CA TYR A 147 4.32 11.13 -15.88
C TYR A 147 3.45 11.76 -14.79
N GLY A 148 3.87 11.62 -13.54
CA GLY A 148 3.26 12.26 -12.37
C GLY A 148 2.90 11.30 -11.24
N TYR A 149 2.00 11.76 -10.38
CA TYR A 149 1.49 11.02 -9.24
C TYR A 149 0.27 10.18 -9.62
N TYR A 150 0.24 8.94 -9.14
CA TYR A 150 -0.86 8.00 -9.34
C TYR A 150 -1.17 7.24 -8.06
N HIS A 151 -2.43 6.85 -7.91
CA HIS A 151 -2.87 5.91 -6.91
C HIS A 151 -3.25 4.60 -7.58
N ALA A 152 -2.71 3.47 -7.09
CA ALA A 152 -2.88 2.16 -7.70
C ALA A 152 -3.22 1.11 -6.65
N THR A 153 -4.50 0.90 -6.41
CA THR A 153 -5.06 -0.23 -5.66
C THR A 153 -6.02 -0.99 -6.55
N ASN A 154 -6.38 -2.21 -6.20
CA ASN A 154 -7.44 -2.93 -6.91
C ASN A 154 -8.77 -2.19 -6.84
N GLU A 155 -9.67 -2.42 -7.81
CA GLU A 155 -11.04 -1.92 -7.79
C GLU A 155 -11.91 -2.70 -6.77
N GLY A 156 -13.20 -2.39 -6.65
CA GLY A 156 -14.15 -3.08 -5.78
C GLY A 156 -14.52 -2.31 -4.50
N GLY A 157 -14.23 -0.99 -4.48
CA GLY A 157 -14.62 -0.06 -3.41
C GLY A 157 -13.64 -0.02 -2.24
N TYR A 158 -14.07 0.66 -1.18
CA TYR A 158 -13.32 0.86 0.05
C TYR A 158 -13.89 -0.01 1.16
N ILE A 159 -13.03 -0.72 1.89
CA ILE A 159 -13.38 -1.69 2.92
C ILE A 159 -12.55 -1.51 4.18
N SER A 160 -12.98 -2.07 5.30
CA SER A 160 -12.17 -2.18 6.52
C SER A 160 -11.26 -3.41 6.48
N TRP A 161 -10.27 -3.45 7.37
CA TRP A 161 -9.49 -4.68 7.60
C TRP A 161 -10.38 -5.84 8.06
N TYR A 162 -11.44 -5.53 8.83
CA TYR A 162 -12.45 -6.51 9.24
C TYR A 162 -13.16 -7.12 8.01
N ASP A 163 -13.64 -6.29 7.07
CA ASP A 163 -14.30 -6.78 5.86
C ASP A 163 -13.35 -7.64 5.02
N PHE A 164 -12.08 -7.22 4.94
CA PHE A 164 -11.06 -7.98 4.22
C PHE A 164 -10.80 -9.34 4.86
N ALA A 165 -10.70 -9.41 6.20
CA ALA A 165 -10.53 -10.67 6.93
C ALA A 165 -11.72 -11.60 6.74
N CYS A 166 -12.97 -11.08 6.80
CA CYS A 166 -14.17 -11.85 6.55
C CYS A 166 -14.16 -12.48 5.15
N GLU A 167 -13.78 -11.70 4.13
CA GLU A 167 -13.74 -12.20 2.75
C GLU A 167 -12.61 -13.22 2.54
N ILE A 168 -11.44 -13.03 3.16
CA ILE A 168 -10.35 -14.01 3.13
C ILE A 168 -10.84 -15.35 3.68
N PHE A 169 -11.50 -15.37 4.84
CA PHE A 169 -12.00 -16.61 5.43
C PHE A 169 -13.11 -17.24 4.62
N ARG A 170 -14.01 -16.42 4.08
CA ARG A 170 -15.08 -16.91 3.19
C ARG A 170 -14.51 -17.63 1.96
N GLN A 171 -13.53 -17.04 1.27
CA GLN A 171 -12.93 -17.62 0.07
C GLN A 171 -12.04 -18.83 0.40
N ALA A 172 -11.32 -18.80 1.52
CA ALA A 172 -10.48 -19.90 1.98
C ALA A 172 -11.26 -21.04 2.68
N GLY A 173 -12.58 -20.92 2.85
CA GLY A 173 -13.42 -21.95 3.45
C GLY A 173 -13.21 -22.12 4.97
N TYR A 174 -12.72 -21.09 5.68
CA TYR A 174 -12.56 -21.14 7.12
C TYR A 174 -13.82 -20.68 7.87
N SER A 175 -14.14 -21.34 8.98
CA SER A 175 -15.26 -21.02 9.87
C SER A 175 -14.87 -20.07 11.02
N THR A 176 -13.63 -19.62 11.08
CA THR A 176 -13.11 -18.69 12.10
C THR A 176 -13.95 -17.43 12.15
N LYS A 177 -14.48 -17.10 13.34
CA LYS A 177 -15.29 -15.90 13.55
C LYS A 177 -14.41 -14.67 13.62
N VAL A 178 -14.75 -13.63 12.87
CA VAL A 178 -14.06 -12.33 12.92
C VAL A 178 -14.87 -11.38 13.78
N ILE A 179 -14.24 -10.81 14.81
CA ILE A 179 -14.87 -9.83 15.70
C ILE A 179 -14.36 -8.43 15.31
N PRO A 180 -15.27 -7.52 14.91
CA PRO A 180 -14.87 -6.15 14.64
C PRO A 180 -14.48 -5.42 15.92
N VAL A 181 -13.39 -4.68 15.88
CA VAL A 181 -12.93 -3.83 16.97
C VAL A 181 -12.46 -2.50 16.43
N SER A 182 -12.52 -1.44 17.23
CA SER A 182 -11.90 -0.17 16.87
C SER A 182 -10.37 -0.23 16.99
N THR A 183 -9.68 0.69 16.35
CA THR A 183 -8.22 0.86 16.50
C THR A 183 -7.84 1.07 17.98
N ALA A 184 -8.65 1.83 18.72
CA ALA A 184 -8.43 2.09 20.13
C ALA A 184 -8.55 0.80 20.99
N GLU A 185 -9.53 -0.03 20.71
CA GLU A 185 -9.74 -1.33 21.41
C GLU A 185 -8.67 -2.37 21.03
N TYR A 186 -8.12 -2.27 19.81
CA TYR A 186 -7.05 -3.19 19.36
C TYR A 186 -5.74 -2.93 20.09
N GLY A 187 -5.32 -1.67 20.23
CA GLY A 187 -4.26 -1.21 21.13
C GLY A 187 -2.83 -1.74 20.88
N GLN A 188 -2.58 -2.56 19.86
CA GLN A 188 -1.32 -3.31 19.70
C GLN A 188 -0.32 -2.69 18.73
N SER A 189 -0.62 -1.54 18.12
CA SER A 189 0.27 -0.89 17.15
C SER A 189 1.17 0.13 17.83
N LYS A 190 2.49 0.05 17.58
CA LYS A 190 3.44 1.11 17.97
C LYS A 190 3.30 2.34 17.07
N ALA A 191 3.19 2.14 15.76
CA ALA A 191 3.00 3.19 14.79
C ALA A 191 1.52 3.59 14.71
N ALA A 192 1.23 4.90 14.70
CA ALA A 192 -0.08 5.42 14.36
C ALA A 192 -0.43 5.06 12.91
N ARG A 193 -1.63 4.53 12.69
CA ARG A 193 -2.13 4.17 11.35
C ARG A 193 -3.27 5.09 10.92
N PRO A 194 -3.33 5.47 9.62
CA PRO A 194 -4.41 6.30 9.10
C PRO A 194 -5.75 5.56 9.19
N TYR A 195 -6.80 6.27 9.64
CA TYR A 195 -8.18 5.78 9.56
C TYR A 195 -8.72 5.83 8.13
N ASN A 196 -8.27 6.81 7.34
CA ASN A 196 -8.63 7.00 5.95
C ASN A 196 -7.44 6.72 5.03
N SER A 197 -7.38 5.50 4.51
CA SER A 197 -6.44 5.03 3.47
C SER A 197 -7.11 4.91 2.10
N ARG A 198 -8.23 5.63 1.88
CA ARG A 198 -8.92 5.64 0.59
C ARG A 198 -8.11 6.42 -0.42
N LEU A 199 -7.74 5.78 -1.50
CA LEU A 199 -6.99 6.37 -2.60
C LEU A 199 -7.89 6.50 -3.84
N ASP A 200 -8.07 7.72 -4.36
CA ASP A 200 -8.77 7.92 -5.63
C ASP A 200 -7.90 7.41 -6.79
N ARG A 201 -8.47 6.58 -7.65
CA ARG A 201 -7.80 5.94 -8.79
C ARG A 201 -8.23 6.49 -10.13
N SER A 202 -9.14 7.47 -10.15
CA SER A 202 -9.77 7.99 -11.37
C SER A 202 -8.74 8.46 -12.41
N LYS A 203 -7.60 8.99 -11.97
CA LYS A 203 -6.51 9.45 -12.83
C LYS A 203 -5.92 8.33 -13.71
N LEU A 204 -5.98 7.07 -13.30
CA LEU A 204 -5.55 5.94 -14.13
C LEU A 204 -6.39 5.88 -15.41
N ALA A 205 -7.71 5.82 -15.28
CA ALA A 205 -8.62 5.78 -16.42
C ALA A 205 -8.58 7.07 -17.26
N GLN A 206 -8.49 8.25 -16.61
CA GLN A 206 -8.35 9.55 -17.30
C GLN A 206 -7.12 9.59 -18.21
N ASN A 207 -6.06 8.90 -17.82
CA ASN A 207 -4.83 8.76 -18.60
C ASN A 207 -4.82 7.52 -19.52
N GLY A 208 -5.95 6.80 -19.63
CA GLY A 208 -6.11 5.64 -20.52
C GLY A 208 -5.38 4.38 -20.04
N PHE A 209 -5.03 4.28 -18.76
CA PHE A 209 -4.59 3.04 -18.16
C PHE A 209 -5.80 2.17 -17.82
N VAL A 210 -5.67 0.87 -18.01
CA VAL A 210 -6.70 -0.09 -17.60
C VAL A 210 -6.71 -0.19 -16.07
N PRO A 211 -7.86 0.05 -15.41
CA PRO A 211 -7.95 -0.13 -13.96
C PRO A 211 -7.58 -1.55 -13.54
N MET A 212 -7.03 -1.68 -12.34
CA MET A 212 -6.74 -2.99 -11.76
C MET A 212 -8.06 -3.75 -11.47
N PRO A 213 -8.09 -5.08 -11.56
CA PRO A 213 -9.30 -5.88 -11.28
C PRO A 213 -9.89 -5.64 -9.88
N ASP A 214 -11.12 -6.10 -9.65
CA ASP A 214 -11.74 -6.09 -8.30
C ASP A 214 -10.86 -6.86 -7.31
N TRP A 215 -10.71 -6.34 -6.10
CA TRP A 215 -9.86 -6.94 -5.07
C TRP A 215 -10.30 -8.33 -4.63
N ARG A 216 -11.60 -8.67 -4.80
CA ARG A 216 -12.12 -10.01 -4.50
C ARG A 216 -11.67 -11.03 -5.53
N ASP A 217 -11.63 -10.63 -6.80
CA ASP A 217 -11.06 -11.44 -7.89
C ASP A 217 -9.54 -11.60 -7.68
N ALA A 218 -8.85 -10.51 -7.36
CA ALA A 218 -7.42 -10.53 -7.05
C ALA A 218 -7.10 -11.47 -5.87
N LEU A 219 -7.92 -11.45 -4.82
CA LEU A 219 -7.81 -12.37 -3.69
C LEU A 219 -8.02 -13.83 -4.11
N ALA A 220 -9.04 -14.13 -4.92
CA ALA A 220 -9.30 -15.49 -5.40
C ALA A 220 -8.08 -16.04 -6.17
N ARG A 221 -7.56 -15.26 -7.13
CA ARG A 221 -6.35 -15.65 -7.89
C ARG A 221 -5.14 -15.86 -6.99
N TYR A 222 -4.96 -15.00 -5.98
CA TYR A 222 -3.89 -15.13 -5.02
C TYR A 222 -4.01 -16.39 -4.17
N LEU A 223 -5.22 -16.74 -3.69
CA LEU A 223 -5.44 -17.97 -2.91
C LEU A 223 -5.12 -19.23 -3.72
N GLU A 224 -5.52 -19.27 -5.00
CA GLU A 224 -5.15 -20.37 -5.90
C GLU A 224 -3.62 -20.52 -6.08
N GLU A 225 -2.89 -19.40 -6.11
CA GLU A 225 -1.42 -19.43 -6.20
C GLU A 225 -0.78 -19.94 -4.91
N VAL A 226 -1.30 -19.51 -3.74
CA VAL A 226 -0.76 -19.92 -2.43
C VAL A 226 -0.99 -21.41 -2.16
N GLU A 227 -2.09 -21.98 -2.64
CA GLU A 227 -2.37 -23.42 -2.50
C GLU A 227 -1.45 -24.32 -3.33
N ARG A 228 -0.80 -23.78 -4.36
CA ARG A 228 0.11 -24.52 -5.26
C ARG A 228 1.55 -24.58 -4.75
N ILE A 229 1.88 -23.85 -3.69
CA ILE A 229 3.22 -23.76 -3.11
C ILE A 229 3.28 -24.53 -1.79
#